data_289b0cd54629eac1ca8f5a201ec5c825
#
_entry.id   289b0cd54629eac1ca8f5a201ec5c825
#
_cell.length_a   1.000
_cell.length_b   1.000
_cell.length_c   1.000
_cell.angle_alpha   90.00
_cell.angle_beta   90.00
_cell.angle_gamma   90.00
#
_symmetry.space_group_name_H-M   'P 1'
#
loop_
_entity.id
_entity.type
_entity.pdbx_description
1 polymer ?
#
loop_
_entity_poly.entity_id
_entity_poly.type
_entity_poly.pdbx_seq_one_letter_code
_entity_poly.pdbx_strand_id
1 'polypeptide(L)'
;MSDLDGARAWMASICGPHGLQVSRPERLRFHQSGTVLRSMATTIGYVEYGTDVTVAVREDSPLNCYSVSLPVVGQQELAAHGKRWLSDQDRGVIVSPQESQDLAIMGNCRKLHVAIPRSALQQVLQTMLQRPVDAPLVFQPDMDAAAGDQGAWWRMIKFLAGEMERSGPSLGQLYMSSELELTLLKGLLLSQPHNYSVQLANASAQTPPHYLTRARQFIHDNAREPIALEDIERAAGVSRFKLFDGFREYFGCAPIAYLKRYRLESVRRDILEDRSVRNISSVALSWGMSHLGRFSTEYKAMFGESPSDTLKRAIKR
;
A
#
# COMPACT_ATOMS: atom_id res chain seq x y z
N MET A 1 -32.08 2.33 4.70
CA MET A 1 -30.84 3.09 4.90
C MET A 1 -30.88 4.24 3.90
N SER A 2 -30.64 5.49 4.32
CA SER A 2 -30.56 6.58 3.36
C SER A 2 -29.33 6.38 2.45
N ASP A 3 -29.35 6.93 1.24
CA ASP A 3 -28.20 6.86 0.31
C ASP A 3 -26.95 7.50 0.93
N LEU A 4 -27.13 8.46 1.83
CA LEU A 4 -26.06 9.10 2.61
C LEU A 4 -25.40 8.15 3.61
N ASP A 5 -26.19 7.35 4.33
CA ASP A 5 -25.65 6.39 5.31
C ASP A 5 -24.91 5.27 4.59
N GLY A 6 -25.42 4.85 3.43
CA GLY A 6 -24.73 3.89 2.54
C GLY A 6 -23.39 4.42 2.04
N ALA A 7 -23.35 5.65 1.54
CA ALA A 7 -22.13 6.30 1.07
C ALA A 7 -21.08 6.45 2.19
N ARG A 8 -21.50 6.93 3.38
CA ARG A 8 -20.62 7.06 4.54
C ARG A 8 -20.07 5.71 5.00
N ALA A 9 -20.94 4.70 5.12
CA ALA A 9 -20.53 3.37 5.58
C ALA A 9 -19.54 2.72 4.61
N TRP A 10 -19.76 2.83 3.30
CA TRP A 10 -18.87 2.27 2.29
C TRP A 10 -17.52 2.96 2.32
N MET A 11 -17.49 4.29 2.26
CA MET A 11 -16.23 5.05 2.30
C MET A 11 -15.48 4.84 3.61
N ALA A 12 -16.17 4.78 4.76
CA ALA A 12 -15.57 4.51 6.06
C ALA A 12 -14.96 3.10 6.14
N SER A 13 -15.54 2.11 5.47
CA SER A 13 -15.01 0.74 5.42
C SER A 13 -13.68 0.64 4.65
N ILE A 14 -13.41 1.58 3.75
CA ILE A 14 -12.20 1.61 2.91
C ILE A 14 -11.19 2.60 3.46
N CYS A 15 -11.61 3.85 3.69
CA CYS A 15 -10.72 4.96 4.02
C CYS A 15 -10.66 5.28 5.52
N GLY A 16 -11.58 4.72 6.33
CA GLY A 16 -11.73 5.10 7.73
C GLY A 16 -12.65 6.32 7.92
N PRO A 17 -12.81 6.79 9.16
CA PRO A 17 -13.72 7.90 9.49
C PRO A 17 -13.30 9.20 8.77
N HIS A 18 -14.27 9.90 8.23
CA HIS A 18 -14.09 11.19 7.55
C HIS A 18 -15.39 12.00 7.62
N GLY A 19 -15.25 13.33 7.50
CA GLY A 19 -16.39 14.20 7.33
C GLY A 19 -16.95 14.10 5.91
N LEU A 20 -18.25 13.87 5.75
CA LEU A 20 -18.94 13.95 4.46
C LEU A 20 -20.05 14.97 4.57
N GLN A 21 -19.87 16.13 3.95
CA GLN A 21 -20.87 17.17 3.81
C GLN A 21 -21.52 17.05 2.43
N VAL A 22 -22.85 17.12 2.38
CA VAL A 22 -23.63 16.97 1.14
C VAL A 22 -24.47 18.22 0.97
N SER A 23 -24.34 18.90 -0.17
CA SER A 23 -25.03 20.17 -0.44
C SER A 23 -26.53 19.99 -0.62
N ARG A 24 -26.94 18.87 -1.25
CA ARG A 24 -28.35 18.53 -1.51
C ARG A 24 -28.59 17.04 -1.25
N PRO A 25 -28.87 16.66 0.01
CA PRO A 25 -29.05 15.24 0.37
C PRO A 25 -30.13 14.52 -0.40
N GLU A 26 -31.18 15.22 -0.81
CA GLU A 26 -32.29 14.69 -1.62
C GLU A 26 -31.88 14.30 -3.05
N ARG A 27 -30.78 14.85 -3.55
CA ARG A 27 -30.22 14.56 -4.88
C ARG A 27 -29.06 13.57 -4.85
N LEU A 28 -28.66 13.11 -3.66
CA LEU A 28 -27.60 12.15 -3.54
C LEU A 28 -27.95 10.85 -4.27
N ARG A 29 -27.08 10.43 -5.17
CA ARG A 29 -27.16 9.16 -5.92
C ARG A 29 -25.77 8.53 -5.87
N PHE A 30 -25.48 7.84 -4.80
CA PHE A 30 -24.17 7.26 -4.58
C PHE A 30 -24.01 5.97 -5.39
N HIS A 31 -23.04 5.97 -6.31
CA HIS A 31 -22.64 4.80 -7.07
C HIS A 31 -21.16 4.51 -6.83
N GLN A 32 -20.82 3.25 -6.69
CA GLN A 32 -19.46 2.80 -6.53
C GLN A 32 -19.25 1.43 -7.20
N SER A 33 -18.03 1.21 -7.72
CA SER A 33 -17.60 -0.07 -8.27
C SER A 33 -16.17 -0.33 -7.82
N GLY A 34 -15.97 -0.67 -6.54
CA GLY A 34 -14.64 -0.88 -5.97
C GLY A 34 -14.26 -2.35 -5.91
N THR A 35 -13.10 -2.70 -6.45
CA THR A 35 -12.46 -4.02 -6.29
C THR A 35 -11.27 -3.89 -5.35
N VAL A 36 -11.25 -4.73 -4.31
CA VAL A 36 -10.15 -4.78 -3.34
C VAL A 36 -9.12 -5.81 -3.79
N LEU A 37 -7.86 -5.39 -3.97
CA LEU A 37 -6.74 -6.26 -4.25
C LEU A 37 -6.36 -7.06 -3.00
N ARG A 38 -5.87 -8.29 -3.19
CA ARG A 38 -5.78 -9.24 -2.07
C ARG A 38 -4.57 -9.07 -1.17
N SER A 39 -3.43 -8.67 -1.74
CA SER A 39 -2.16 -8.72 -1.03
C SER A 39 -2.05 -7.62 0.02
N MET A 40 -2.30 -6.38 -0.37
CA MET A 40 -2.15 -5.18 0.48
C MET A 40 -3.44 -4.39 0.66
N ALA A 41 -4.58 -4.95 0.20
CA ALA A 41 -5.92 -4.37 0.33
C ALA A 41 -6.11 -3.01 -0.37
N THR A 42 -5.33 -2.73 -1.42
CA THR A 42 -5.60 -1.57 -2.29
C THR A 42 -6.94 -1.72 -2.97
N THR A 43 -7.75 -0.69 -2.95
CA THR A 43 -9.07 -0.66 -3.62
C THR A 43 -8.98 0.20 -4.86
N ILE A 44 -9.43 -0.31 -6.01
CA ILE A 44 -9.51 0.43 -7.29
C ILE A 44 -10.95 0.38 -7.79
N GLY A 45 -11.51 1.52 -8.17
CA GLY A 45 -12.86 1.56 -8.73
C GLY A 45 -13.36 2.97 -8.97
N TYR A 46 -14.62 3.10 -9.36
CA TYR A 46 -15.24 4.38 -9.63
C TYR A 46 -16.18 4.80 -8.50
N VAL A 47 -16.24 6.11 -8.27
CA VAL A 47 -17.12 6.74 -7.28
C VAL A 47 -17.81 7.94 -7.89
N GLU A 48 -19.12 8.04 -7.63
CA GLU A 48 -20.00 9.13 -8.06
C GLU A 48 -21.02 9.43 -6.97
N TYR A 49 -21.32 10.69 -6.72
CA TYR A 49 -22.27 11.11 -5.69
C TYR A 49 -23.58 11.67 -6.26
N GLY A 50 -23.58 12.16 -7.50
CA GLY A 50 -24.77 12.76 -8.14
C GLY A 50 -25.18 14.14 -7.60
N THR A 51 -24.47 14.67 -6.62
CA THR A 51 -24.61 16.01 -6.05
C THR A 51 -23.27 16.50 -5.50
N ASP A 52 -23.14 17.81 -5.29
CA ASP A 52 -21.93 18.37 -4.72
C ASP A 52 -21.73 17.85 -3.28
N VAL A 53 -20.52 17.32 -3.05
CA VAL A 53 -20.11 16.83 -1.73
C VAL A 53 -18.73 17.34 -1.37
N THR A 54 -18.46 17.48 -0.07
CA THR A 54 -17.13 17.79 0.46
C THR A 54 -16.72 16.67 1.42
N VAL A 55 -15.59 16.05 1.13
CA VAL A 55 -14.92 15.08 2.00
C VAL A 55 -13.89 15.83 2.82
N ALA A 56 -14.10 15.89 4.14
CA ALA A 56 -13.21 16.57 5.07
C ALA A 56 -12.32 15.57 5.81
N VAL A 57 -11.01 15.74 5.72
CA VAL A 57 -10.01 15.00 6.48
C VAL A 57 -9.41 15.94 7.52
N ARG A 58 -9.17 15.45 8.73
CA ARG A 58 -8.62 16.23 9.85
C ARG A 58 -7.51 15.44 10.53
N GLU A 59 -6.53 16.14 11.08
CA GLU A 59 -5.37 15.52 11.75
C GLU A 59 -5.75 14.70 12.98
N ASP A 60 -6.77 15.12 13.72
CA ASP A 60 -7.31 14.43 14.89
C ASP A 60 -8.13 13.18 14.54
N SER A 61 -8.53 13.06 13.28
CA SER A 61 -9.27 11.90 12.75
C SER A 61 -8.72 11.48 11.38
N PRO A 62 -7.48 10.94 11.35
CA PRO A 62 -6.79 10.63 10.10
C PRO A 62 -7.45 9.48 9.36
N LEU A 63 -7.36 9.49 8.02
CA LEU A 63 -7.77 8.36 7.19
C LEU A 63 -6.89 7.14 7.44
N ASN A 64 -7.43 5.96 7.16
CA ASN A 64 -6.67 4.70 7.18
C ASN A 64 -5.93 4.44 5.88
N CYS A 65 -6.16 5.24 4.84
CA CYS A 65 -5.60 5.08 3.51
C CYS A 65 -5.15 6.41 2.91
N TYR A 66 -4.28 6.34 1.92
CA TYR A 66 -4.08 7.38 0.91
C TYR A 66 -5.21 7.30 -0.10
N SER A 67 -5.88 8.41 -0.35
CA SER A 67 -6.97 8.49 -1.32
C SER A 67 -6.48 9.21 -2.58
N VAL A 68 -6.26 8.44 -3.65
CA VAL A 68 -5.80 8.96 -4.95
C VAL A 68 -6.98 8.96 -5.89
N SER A 69 -7.27 10.08 -6.53
CA SER A 69 -8.44 10.17 -7.40
C SER A 69 -8.22 11.03 -8.64
N LEU A 70 -8.88 10.63 -9.73
CA LEU A 70 -8.88 11.28 -11.03
C LEU A 70 -10.30 11.32 -11.58
N PRO A 71 -10.90 12.49 -11.81
CA PRO A 71 -12.16 12.60 -12.51
C PRO A 71 -12.07 11.99 -13.92
N VAL A 72 -13.03 11.16 -14.29
CA VAL A 72 -13.22 10.72 -15.68
C VAL A 72 -14.33 11.49 -16.36
N VAL A 73 -15.21 12.10 -15.54
CA VAL A 73 -16.22 13.08 -15.95
C VAL A 73 -16.30 14.12 -14.84
N GLY A 74 -16.51 15.39 -15.21
CA GLY A 74 -16.64 16.49 -14.25
C GLY A 74 -15.33 16.91 -13.60
N GLN A 75 -15.40 17.48 -12.41
CA GLN A 75 -14.28 18.09 -11.72
C GLN A 75 -14.39 17.91 -10.20
N GLN A 76 -13.26 18.02 -9.52
CA GLN A 76 -13.14 18.14 -8.07
C GLN A 76 -12.07 19.16 -7.72
N GLU A 77 -12.07 19.67 -6.49
CA GLU A 77 -11.07 20.62 -6.00
C GLU A 77 -10.56 20.15 -4.64
N LEU A 78 -9.25 20.04 -4.50
CA LEU A 78 -8.60 19.74 -3.22
C LEU A 78 -8.06 21.03 -2.61
N ALA A 79 -8.43 21.32 -1.38
CA ALA A 79 -7.92 22.42 -0.58
C ALA A 79 -7.07 21.91 0.58
N ALA A 80 -5.80 22.32 0.67
CA ALA A 80 -4.88 21.98 1.74
C ALA A 80 -3.82 23.07 1.89
N HIS A 81 -3.36 23.34 3.12
CA HIS A 81 -2.30 24.31 3.42
C HIS A 81 -2.50 25.69 2.77
N GLY A 82 -3.75 26.17 2.70
CA GLY A 82 -4.10 27.47 2.08
C GLY A 82 -4.00 27.50 0.56
N LYS A 83 -3.75 26.37 -0.10
CA LYS A 83 -3.71 26.22 -1.55
C LYS A 83 -4.89 25.39 -2.05
N ARG A 84 -5.21 25.54 -3.33
CA ARG A 84 -6.26 24.77 -4.00
C ARG A 84 -5.75 24.16 -5.29
N TRP A 85 -6.14 22.93 -5.56
CA TRP A 85 -5.81 22.19 -6.78
C TRP A 85 -7.09 21.76 -7.45
N LEU A 86 -7.36 22.33 -8.61
CA LEU A 86 -8.43 21.85 -9.47
C LEU A 86 -7.99 20.53 -10.12
N SER A 87 -8.87 19.54 -10.09
CA SER A 87 -8.64 18.20 -10.61
C SER A 87 -9.73 17.87 -11.61
N ASP A 88 -9.29 17.40 -12.78
CA ASP A 88 -10.10 17.03 -13.93
C ASP A 88 -9.55 15.76 -14.60
N GLN A 89 -9.87 15.51 -15.87
CA GLN A 89 -9.45 14.31 -16.60
C GLN A 89 -7.93 14.19 -16.80
N ASP A 90 -7.21 15.33 -16.77
CA ASP A 90 -5.77 15.41 -16.98
C ASP A 90 -4.98 15.65 -15.67
N ARG A 91 -5.69 15.98 -14.59
CA ARG A 91 -5.09 16.27 -13.28
C ARG A 91 -5.78 15.51 -12.17
N GLY A 92 -5.07 14.53 -11.61
CA GLY A 92 -5.49 13.82 -10.41
C GLY A 92 -5.06 14.54 -9.13
N VAL A 93 -5.59 14.07 -8.00
CA VAL A 93 -5.17 14.51 -6.66
C VAL A 93 -4.94 13.33 -5.74
N ILE A 94 -4.02 13.50 -4.80
CA ILE A 94 -3.78 12.58 -3.70
C ILE A 94 -3.99 13.25 -2.35
N VAL A 95 -4.83 12.64 -1.53
CA VAL A 95 -5.11 13.03 -0.15
C VAL A 95 -4.24 12.20 0.77
N SER A 96 -3.31 12.87 1.47
CA SER A 96 -2.48 12.23 2.50
C SER A 96 -3.26 12.12 3.81
N PRO A 97 -3.31 10.96 4.46
CA PRO A 97 -4.28 10.66 5.51
C PRO A 97 -4.14 11.47 6.80
N GLN A 98 -2.98 12.07 7.04
CA GLN A 98 -2.64 12.73 8.31
C GLN A 98 -2.65 14.27 8.22
N GLU A 99 -3.10 14.83 7.11
CA GLU A 99 -3.14 16.26 6.90
C GLU A 99 -4.58 16.76 6.84
N SER A 100 -4.82 17.96 7.38
CA SER A 100 -6.12 18.63 7.26
C SER A 100 -6.35 19.08 5.83
N GLN A 101 -7.37 18.51 5.17
CA GLN A 101 -7.68 18.72 3.76
C GLN A 101 -9.18 18.63 3.52
N ASP A 102 -9.67 19.39 2.55
CA ASP A 102 -11.05 19.34 2.08
C ASP A 102 -11.08 19.03 0.58
N LEU A 103 -11.74 17.94 0.19
CA LEU A 103 -11.95 17.57 -1.20
C LEU A 103 -13.41 17.85 -1.59
N ALA A 104 -13.62 18.93 -2.33
CA ALA A 104 -14.90 19.29 -2.92
C ALA A 104 -15.08 18.55 -4.25
N ILE A 105 -16.15 17.78 -4.39
CA ILE A 105 -16.47 16.96 -5.55
C ILE A 105 -17.76 17.50 -6.15
N MET A 106 -17.71 17.94 -7.41
CA MET A 106 -18.88 18.48 -8.12
C MET A 106 -19.90 17.39 -8.41
N GLY A 107 -21.18 17.75 -8.45
CA GLY A 107 -22.28 16.78 -8.54
C GLY A 107 -22.31 15.91 -9.80
N ASN A 108 -21.67 16.36 -10.87
CA ASN A 108 -21.50 15.61 -12.12
C ASN A 108 -20.17 14.84 -12.17
N CYS A 109 -19.39 14.84 -11.11
CA CYS A 109 -18.09 14.21 -11.10
C CYS A 109 -18.20 12.70 -10.89
N ARG A 110 -17.77 11.92 -11.90
CA ARG A 110 -17.43 10.51 -11.78
C ARG A 110 -15.92 10.41 -11.75
N LYS A 111 -15.37 9.83 -10.69
CA LYS A 111 -13.93 9.73 -10.52
C LYS A 111 -13.46 8.28 -10.38
N LEU A 112 -12.32 7.99 -10.98
CA LEU A 112 -11.53 6.82 -10.67
C LEU A 112 -10.86 7.06 -9.31
N HIS A 113 -11.03 6.13 -8.39
CA HIS A 113 -10.55 6.20 -7.01
C HIS A 113 -9.66 5.02 -6.69
N VAL A 114 -8.48 5.29 -6.13
CA VAL A 114 -7.54 4.30 -5.62
C VAL A 114 -7.31 4.58 -4.14
N ALA A 115 -7.76 3.68 -3.29
CA ALA A 115 -7.53 3.75 -1.85
C ALA A 115 -6.42 2.77 -1.46
N ILE A 116 -5.33 3.28 -0.91
CA ILE A 116 -4.14 2.49 -0.55
C ILE A 116 -3.96 2.54 0.96
N PRO A 117 -4.04 1.41 1.69
CA PRO A 117 -3.83 1.38 3.13
C PRO A 117 -2.50 2.02 3.53
N ARG A 118 -2.52 2.83 4.59
CA ARG A 118 -1.29 3.47 5.13
C ARG A 118 -0.18 2.47 5.38
N SER A 119 -0.51 1.35 6.03
CA SER A 119 0.44 0.29 6.34
C SER A 119 1.07 -0.33 5.10
N ALA A 120 0.29 -0.51 4.01
CA ALA A 120 0.79 -1.07 2.76
C ALA A 120 1.84 -0.15 2.12
N LEU A 121 1.51 1.13 1.97
CA LEU A 121 2.43 2.08 1.34
C LEU A 121 3.68 2.33 2.19
N GLN A 122 3.51 2.39 3.52
CA GLN A 122 4.63 2.50 4.46
C GLN A 122 5.56 1.29 4.39
N GLN A 123 5.01 0.08 4.33
CA GLN A 123 5.78 -1.16 4.20
C GLN A 123 6.58 -1.19 2.89
N VAL A 124 5.95 -0.80 1.77
CA VAL A 124 6.64 -0.72 0.47
C VAL A 124 7.76 0.31 0.50
N LEU A 125 7.50 1.51 1.04
CA LEU A 125 8.50 2.56 1.19
C LEU A 125 9.69 2.12 2.04
N GLN A 126 9.44 1.50 3.20
CA GLN A 126 10.50 0.95 4.06
C GLN A 126 11.33 -0.13 3.33
N THR A 127 10.67 -0.98 2.55
CA THR A 127 11.35 -2.00 1.75
C THR A 127 12.22 -1.36 0.67
N MET A 128 11.75 -0.31 -0.01
CA MET A 128 12.52 0.41 -1.04
C MET A 128 13.68 1.21 -0.44
N LEU A 129 13.48 1.85 0.71
CA LEU A 129 14.53 2.57 1.44
C LEU A 129 15.47 1.63 2.20
N GLN A 130 15.04 0.38 2.43
CA GLN A 130 15.72 -0.63 3.22
C GLN A 130 16.00 -0.20 4.67
N ARG A 131 15.21 0.71 5.18
CA ARG A 131 15.26 1.23 6.55
C ARG A 131 13.87 1.62 7.04
N PRO A 132 13.64 1.70 8.35
CA PRO A 132 12.41 2.28 8.91
C PRO A 132 12.20 3.72 8.42
N VAL A 133 10.94 4.15 8.34
CA VAL A 133 10.57 5.55 8.10
C VAL A 133 10.26 6.23 9.42
N ASP A 134 10.82 7.42 9.61
CA ASP A 134 10.78 8.14 10.90
C ASP A 134 9.59 9.09 11.00
N ALA A 135 9.00 9.46 9.86
CA ALA A 135 7.87 10.35 9.78
C ALA A 135 6.78 9.80 8.84
N PRO A 136 5.54 10.26 8.96
CA PRO A 136 4.49 9.92 8.02
C PRO A 136 4.87 10.26 6.57
N LEU A 137 4.47 9.40 5.64
CA LEU A 137 4.60 9.68 4.22
C LEU A 137 3.57 10.74 3.81
N VAL A 138 4.03 11.82 3.21
CA VAL A 138 3.19 12.94 2.74
C VAL A 138 3.53 13.22 1.29
N PHE A 139 2.53 13.14 0.43
CA PHE A 139 2.67 13.43 -1.00
C PHE A 139 2.38 14.90 -1.33
N GLN A 140 2.96 15.38 -2.42
CA GLN A 140 2.44 16.59 -3.07
C GLN A 140 1.05 16.27 -3.63
N PRO A 141 0.05 17.14 -3.39
CA PRO A 141 -1.35 16.80 -3.71
C PRO A 141 -1.66 16.68 -5.21
N ASP A 142 -0.98 17.44 -6.06
CA ASP A 142 -1.25 17.55 -7.51
C ASP A 142 -0.57 16.42 -8.28
N MET A 143 -1.29 15.78 -9.21
CA MET A 143 -0.80 14.69 -10.04
C MET A 143 -1.10 14.95 -11.52
N ASP A 144 -0.08 14.96 -12.38
CA ASP A 144 -0.26 15.00 -13.84
C ASP A 144 -0.75 13.63 -14.34
N ALA A 145 -1.98 13.57 -14.87
CA ALA A 145 -2.55 12.34 -15.40
C ALA A 145 -2.37 12.19 -16.92
N ALA A 146 -1.87 13.22 -17.62
CA ALA A 146 -1.68 13.23 -19.05
C ALA A 146 -0.28 12.76 -19.46
N ALA A 147 0.77 13.25 -18.78
CA ALA A 147 2.16 13.08 -19.20
C ALA A 147 3.09 12.53 -18.10
N GLY A 148 4.32 12.20 -18.49
CA GLY A 148 5.37 11.75 -17.59
C GLY A 148 5.07 10.43 -16.89
N ASP A 149 5.79 10.20 -15.78
CA ASP A 149 5.70 8.97 -14.99
C ASP A 149 4.36 8.87 -14.23
N GLN A 150 3.81 9.99 -13.77
CA GLN A 150 2.50 10.05 -13.15
C GLN A 150 1.40 9.68 -14.16
N GLY A 151 1.47 10.22 -15.39
CA GLY A 151 0.56 9.84 -16.48
C GLY A 151 0.68 8.37 -16.86
N ALA A 152 1.89 7.80 -16.83
CA ALA A 152 2.09 6.36 -17.05
C ALA A 152 1.41 5.53 -15.95
N TRP A 153 1.55 5.93 -14.69
CA TRP A 153 0.86 5.28 -13.57
C TRP A 153 -0.66 5.34 -13.73
N TRP A 154 -1.22 6.51 -14.09
CA TRP A 154 -2.65 6.66 -14.33
C TRP A 154 -3.16 5.84 -15.51
N ARG A 155 -2.40 5.70 -16.59
CA ARG A 155 -2.76 4.82 -17.73
C ARG A 155 -2.89 3.37 -17.28
N MET A 156 -1.98 2.90 -16.44
CA MET A 156 -2.03 1.56 -15.85
C MET A 156 -3.25 1.37 -14.95
N ILE A 157 -3.56 2.34 -14.08
CA ILE A 157 -4.76 2.30 -13.23
C ILE A 157 -6.04 2.32 -14.06
N LYS A 158 -6.13 3.19 -15.08
CA LYS A 158 -7.29 3.24 -16.00
C LYS A 158 -7.49 1.91 -16.73
N PHE A 159 -6.42 1.30 -17.21
CA PHE A 159 -6.49 -0.01 -17.85
C PHE A 159 -7.03 -1.09 -16.89
N LEU A 160 -6.49 -1.17 -15.70
CA LEU A 160 -6.91 -2.16 -14.69
C LEU A 160 -8.37 -1.95 -14.27
N ALA A 161 -8.78 -0.71 -14.00
CA ALA A 161 -10.16 -0.40 -13.64
C ALA A 161 -11.15 -0.80 -14.76
N GLY A 162 -10.78 -0.53 -16.03
CA GLY A 162 -11.58 -0.92 -17.19
C GLY A 162 -11.68 -2.44 -17.37
N GLU A 163 -10.60 -3.19 -17.09
CA GLU A 163 -10.64 -4.66 -17.13
C GLU A 163 -11.50 -5.23 -16.00
N MET A 164 -11.43 -4.65 -14.80
CA MET A 164 -12.27 -5.06 -13.67
C MET A 164 -13.77 -4.83 -13.93
N GLU A 165 -14.15 -3.72 -14.57
CA GLU A 165 -15.55 -3.47 -14.95
C GLU A 165 -16.04 -4.46 -16.01
N ARG A 166 -15.21 -4.80 -17.02
CA ARG A 166 -15.58 -5.73 -18.11
C ARG A 166 -15.69 -7.17 -17.66
N SER A 167 -14.78 -7.61 -16.81
CA SER A 167 -14.57 -9.03 -16.51
C SER A 167 -15.22 -9.48 -15.21
N GLY A 168 -15.78 -8.55 -14.42
CA GLY A 168 -16.34 -8.81 -13.11
C GLY A 168 -15.29 -9.28 -12.08
N PRO A 169 -15.73 -9.63 -10.85
CA PRO A 169 -14.83 -9.96 -9.74
C PRO A 169 -13.89 -11.14 -10.00
N SER A 170 -14.27 -12.05 -10.90
CA SER A 170 -13.54 -13.31 -11.13
C SER A 170 -12.17 -13.12 -11.81
N LEU A 171 -12.05 -12.19 -12.74
CA LEU A 171 -10.80 -11.93 -13.47
C LEU A 171 -9.84 -11.04 -12.67
N GLY A 172 -10.34 -10.06 -11.94
CA GLY A 172 -9.54 -9.26 -11.01
C GLY A 172 -8.85 -10.10 -9.94
N GLN A 173 -9.45 -11.24 -9.57
CA GLN A 173 -8.87 -12.17 -8.59
C GLN A 173 -7.77 -13.07 -9.17
N LEU A 174 -7.80 -13.40 -10.45
CA LEU A 174 -6.86 -14.30 -11.11
C LEU A 174 -5.61 -13.61 -11.65
N TYR A 175 -5.73 -12.36 -12.11
CA TYR A 175 -4.62 -11.62 -12.75
C TYR A 175 -3.92 -10.63 -11.83
N MET A 176 -4.49 -10.34 -10.65
CA MET A 176 -3.86 -9.44 -9.69
C MET A 176 -3.02 -10.21 -8.69
N SER A 177 -1.86 -10.63 -9.15
CA SER A 177 -0.81 -11.15 -8.29
C SER A 177 -0.35 -10.08 -7.29
N SER A 178 0.22 -10.51 -6.18
CA SER A 178 0.90 -9.63 -5.20
C SER A 178 1.96 -8.74 -5.86
N GLU A 179 2.59 -9.24 -6.93
CA GLU A 179 3.59 -8.52 -7.72
C GLU A 179 3.02 -7.32 -8.46
N LEU A 180 1.80 -7.44 -9.02
CA LEU A 180 1.16 -6.32 -9.69
C LEU A 180 0.77 -5.23 -8.69
N GLU A 181 0.15 -5.59 -7.57
CA GLU A 181 -0.18 -4.61 -6.52
C GLU A 181 1.08 -3.92 -5.99
N LEU A 182 2.14 -4.68 -5.72
CA LEU A 182 3.44 -4.14 -5.34
C LEU A 182 4.02 -3.20 -6.40
N THR A 183 3.87 -3.53 -7.68
CA THR A 183 4.32 -2.69 -8.80
C THR A 183 3.55 -1.38 -8.86
N LEU A 184 2.24 -1.39 -8.64
CA LEU A 184 1.42 -0.17 -8.56
C LEU A 184 1.86 0.74 -7.42
N LEU A 185 2.10 0.19 -6.23
CA LEU A 185 2.53 0.96 -5.06
C LEU A 185 3.93 1.54 -5.24
N LYS A 186 4.88 0.76 -5.77
CA LYS A 186 6.22 1.24 -6.14
C LYS A 186 6.15 2.31 -7.22
N GLY A 187 5.31 2.12 -8.24
CA GLY A 187 5.09 3.09 -9.30
C GLY A 187 4.61 4.43 -8.76
N LEU A 188 3.66 4.44 -7.82
CA LEU A 188 3.20 5.66 -7.17
C LEU A 188 4.33 6.35 -6.39
N LEU A 189 5.09 5.60 -5.58
CA LEU A 189 6.21 6.14 -4.80
C LEU A 189 7.34 6.71 -5.67
N LEU A 190 7.54 6.18 -6.86
CA LEU A 190 8.59 6.64 -7.76
C LEU A 190 8.14 7.82 -8.64
N SER A 191 6.85 7.88 -8.99
CA SER A 191 6.32 8.89 -9.91
C SER A 191 5.79 10.14 -9.21
N GLN A 192 5.19 9.99 -8.02
CA GLN A 192 4.57 11.10 -7.30
C GLN A 192 5.52 11.68 -6.25
N PRO A 193 5.86 12.99 -6.31
CA PRO A 193 6.72 13.61 -5.31
C PRO A 193 6.16 13.52 -3.89
N HIS A 194 7.04 13.24 -2.93
CA HIS A 194 6.72 13.11 -1.51
C HIS A 194 7.93 13.43 -0.63
N ASN A 195 7.73 13.52 0.67
CA ASN A 195 8.78 13.90 1.63
C ASN A 195 9.98 12.93 1.71
N TYR A 196 9.89 11.72 1.12
CA TYR A 196 10.98 10.74 1.01
C TYR A 196 11.56 10.62 -0.40
N SER A 197 11.12 11.43 -1.39
CA SER A 197 11.55 11.28 -2.79
C SER A 197 13.06 11.38 -2.98
N VAL A 198 13.73 12.34 -2.33
CA VAL A 198 15.19 12.50 -2.40
C VAL A 198 15.91 11.29 -1.82
N GLN A 199 15.44 10.79 -0.68
CA GLN A 199 16.02 9.61 -0.03
C GLN A 199 15.85 8.35 -0.89
N LEU A 200 14.69 8.22 -1.54
CA LEU A 200 14.39 7.11 -2.43
C LEU A 200 15.24 7.13 -3.70
N ALA A 201 15.45 8.32 -4.29
CA ALA A 201 16.35 8.50 -5.43
C ALA A 201 17.79 8.12 -5.05
N ASN A 202 18.28 8.56 -3.89
CA ASN A 202 19.60 8.20 -3.39
C ASN A 202 19.74 6.70 -3.11
N ALA A 203 18.74 6.07 -2.52
CA ALA A 203 18.72 4.62 -2.28
C ALA A 203 18.74 3.83 -3.60
N SER A 204 18.04 4.29 -4.63
CA SER A 204 18.03 3.68 -5.96
C SER A 204 19.36 3.85 -6.70
N ALA A 205 20.11 4.92 -6.42
CA ALA A 205 21.43 5.16 -6.99
C ALA A 205 22.54 4.33 -6.33
N GLN A 206 22.30 3.82 -5.11
CA GLN A 206 23.26 2.99 -4.37
C GLN A 206 23.02 1.52 -4.65
N THR A 207 23.72 0.95 -5.61
CA THR A 207 23.76 -0.51 -5.78
C THR A 207 24.47 -1.14 -4.58
N PRO A 208 23.82 -2.05 -3.84
CA PRO A 208 24.48 -2.72 -2.72
C PRO A 208 25.78 -3.40 -3.17
N PRO A 209 26.86 -3.32 -2.40
CA PRO A 209 28.09 -4.04 -2.68
C PRO A 209 27.84 -5.53 -2.93
N HIS A 210 28.61 -6.14 -3.83
CA HIS A 210 28.40 -7.51 -4.28
C HIS A 210 28.34 -8.55 -3.13
N TYR A 211 29.08 -8.31 -2.04
CA TYR A 211 29.03 -9.20 -0.85
C TYR A 211 27.65 -9.15 -0.15
N LEU A 212 26.97 -8.00 -0.14
CA LEU A 212 25.59 -7.88 0.41
C LEU A 212 24.57 -8.54 -0.49
N THR A 213 24.74 -8.44 -1.81
CA THR A 213 23.88 -9.14 -2.76
C THR A 213 24.00 -10.65 -2.58
N ARG A 214 25.21 -11.20 -2.41
CA ARG A 214 25.44 -12.63 -2.13
C ARG A 214 24.81 -13.05 -0.79
N ALA A 215 25.03 -12.26 0.27
CA ALA A 215 24.45 -12.56 1.59
C ALA A 215 22.91 -12.56 1.56
N ARG A 216 22.31 -11.58 0.88
CA ARG A 216 20.85 -11.50 0.72
C ARG A 216 20.31 -12.69 -0.07
N GLN A 217 20.95 -13.03 -1.19
CA GLN A 217 20.55 -14.17 -2.00
C GLN A 217 20.63 -15.47 -1.20
N PHE A 218 21.73 -15.69 -0.46
CA PHE A 218 21.87 -16.84 0.43
C PHE A 218 20.74 -16.92 1.47
N ILE A 219 20.38 -15.80 2.10
CA ILE A 219 19.27 -15.74 3.05
C ILE A 219 17.96 -16.14 2.36
N HIS A 220 17.67 -15.61 1.17
CA HIS A 220 16.42 -15.91 0.47
C HIS A 220 16.33 -17.39 0.06
N ASP A 221 17.42 -17.95 -0.45
CA ASP A 221 17.45 -19.34 -0.93
C ASP A 221 17.35 -20.36 0.21
N ASN A 222 17.84 -19.99 1.40
CA ASN A 222 17.89 -20.88 2.56
C ASN A 222 16.97 -20.45 3.72
N ALA A 223 16.04 -19.53 3.50
CA ALA A 223 15.21 -18.94 4.57
C ALA A 223 14.39 -19.99 5.35
N ARG A 224 14.07 -21.13 4.75
CA ARG A 224 13.33 -22.23 5.39
C ARG A 224 14.21 -23.10 6.31
N GLU A 225 15.51 -23.06 6.09
CA GLU A 225 16.48 -23.86 6.80
C GLU A 225 16.99 -23.16 8.08
N PRO A 226 17.51 -23.91 9.05
CA PRO A 226 18.12 -23.35 10.26
C PRO A 226 19.49 -22.76 9.94
N ILE A 227 19.54 -21.57 9.33
CA ILE A 227 20.77 -20.86 9.02
C ILE A 227 21.23 -20.01 10.22
N ALA A 228 22.53 -20.03 10.48
CA ALA A 228 23.19 -19.22 11.50
C ALA A 228 23.86 -17.98 10.86
N LEU A 229 24.32 -17.07 11.72
CA LEU A 229 25.03 -15.86 11.27
C LEU A 229 26.32 -16.23 10.51
N GLU A 230 27.03 -17.24 10.97
CA GLU A 230 28.25 -17.76 10.38
C GLU A 230 28.07 -18.24 8.94
N ASP A 231 26.90 -18.77 8.62
CA ASP A 231 26.57 -19.21 7.24
C ASP A 231 26.40 -18.01 6.31
N ILE A 232 25.74 -16.95 6.82
CA ILE A 232 25.57 -15.70 6.08
C ILE A 232 26.94 -15.00 5.88
N GLU A 233 27.82 -15.00 6.90
CA GLU A 233 29.18 -14.47 6.81
C GLU A 233 29.99 -15.21 5.74
N ARG A 234 29.91 -16.52 5.73
CA ARG A 234 30.59 -17.39 4.74
C ARG A 234 30.08 -17.10 3.35
N ALA A 235 28.78 -16.98 3.16
CA ALA A 235 28.19 -16.63 1.86
C ALA A 235 28.58 -15.23 1.39
N ALA A 236 28.67 -14.28 2.30
CA ALA A 236 29.11 -12.92 2.00
C ALA A 236 30.60 -12.84 1.63
N GLY A 237 31.44 -13.67 2.26
CA GLY A 237 32.90 -13.66 2.07
C GLY A 237 33.56 -12.41 2.65
N VAL A 238 33.03 -11.86 3.75
CA VAL A 238 33.56 -10.69 4.46
C VAL A 238 33.49 -10.92 5.97
N SER A 239 34.24 -10.09 6.74
CA SER A 239 34.19 -10.15 8.21
C SER A 239 32.81 -9.80 8.74
N ARG A 240 32.49 -10.31 9.95
CA ARG A 240 31.26 -10.02 10.69
C ARG A 240 30.98 -8.52 10.79
N PHE A 241 31.98 -7.75 11.16
CA PHE A 241 31.88 -6.31 11.28
C PHE A 241 31.39 -5.65 9.96
N LYS A 242 32.08 -5.96 8.86
CA LYS A 242 31.72 -5.43 7.52
C LYS A 242 30.34 -5.88 7.07
N LEU A 243 29.94 -7.12 7.41
CA LEU A 243 28.60 -7.63 7.11
C LEU A 243 27.51 -6.85 7.88
N PHE A 244 27.72 -6.63 9.17
CA PHE A 244 26.77 -5.89 10.02
C PHE A 244 26.64 -4.42 9.60
N ASP A 245 27.75 -3.75 9.33
CA ASP A 245 27.75 -2.37 8.84
C ASP A 245 27.00 -2.25 7.52
N GLY A 246 27.33 -3.09 6.55
CA GLY A 246 26.65 -3.09 5.27
C GLY A 246 25.16 -3.43 5.40
N PHE A 247 24.78 -4.40 6.24
CA PHE A 247 23.36 -4.69 6.44
C PHE A 247 22.61 -3.54 7.10
N ARG A 248 23.21 -2.84 8.06
CA ARG A 248 22.61 -1.65 8.68
C ARG A 248 22.49 -0.50 7.69
N GLU A 249 23.54 -0.26 6.91
CA GLU A 249 23.60 0.82 5.91
C GLU A 249 22.58 0.60 4.79
N TYR A 250 22.56 -0.61 4.19
CA TYR A 250 21.78 -0.88 2.98
C TYR A 250 20.40 -1.51 3.27
N PHE A 251 20.23 -2.25 4.37
CA PHE A 251 18.98 -2.94 4.70
C PHE A 251 18.32 -2.47 6.01
N GLY A 252 18.93 -1.50 6.69
CA GLY A 252 18.39 -0.87 7.88
C GLY A 252 18.34 -1.76 9.12
N CYS A 253 18.91 -2.97 9.08
CA CYS A 253 18.88 -3.92 10.19
C CYS A 253 20.06 -4.89 10.16
N ALA A 254 20.29 -5.63 11.25
CA ALA A 254 21.28 -6.68 11.30
C ALA A 254 20.91 -7.90 10.42
N PRO A 255 21.88 -8.73 9.96
CA PRO A 255 21.63 -9.87 9.07
C PRO A 255 20.56 -10.84 9.58
N ILE A 256 20.60 -11.22 10.85
CA ILE A 256 19.60 -12.13 11.45
C ILE A 256 18.21 -11.46 11.57
N ALA A 257 18.16 -10.16 11.82
CA ALA A 257 16.90 -9.42 11.82
C ALA A 257 16.29 -9.34 10.40
N TYR A 258 17.15 -9.23 9.38
CA TYR A 258 16.74 -9.30 7.99
C TYR A 258 16.13 -10.67 7.64
N LEU A 259 16.81 -11.77 7.99
CA LEU A 259 16.30 -13.13 7.81
C LEU A 259 14.93 -13.31 8.47
N LYS A 260 14.80 -12.85 9.71
CA LYS A 260 13.56 -12.94 10.47
C LYS A 260 12.42 -12.16 9.80
N ARG A 261 12.69 -10.93 9.35
CA ARG A 261 11.73 -10.11 8.60
C ARG A 261 11.28 -10.83 7.34
N TYR A 262 12.21 -11.36 6.56
CA TYR A 262 11.92 -12.09 5.33
C TYR A 262 11.05 -13.33 5.58
N ARG A 263 11.31 -14.07 6.67
CA ARG A 263 10.47 -15.21 7.09
C ARG A 263 9.05 -14.79 7.42
N LEU A 264 8.87 -13.71 8.19
CA LEU A 264 7.55 -13.18 8.55
C LEU A 264 6.76 -12.71 7.31
N GLU A 265 7.42 -12.01 6.40
CA GLU A 265 6.83 -11.58 5.12
C GLU A 265 6.40 -12.78 4.26
N SER A 266 7.24 -13.81 4.22
CA SER A 266 6.95 -15.05 3.47
C SER A 266 5.79 -15.84 4.07
N VAL A 267 5.72 -15.98 5.41
CA VAL A 267 4.57 -16.58 6.10
C VAL A 267 3.28 -15.82 5.76
N ARG A 268 3.32 -14.48 5.79
CA ARG A 268 2.15 -13.66 5.45
C ARG A 268 1.72 -13.87 4.00
N ARG A 269 2.66 -13.90 3.09
CA ARG A 269 2.40 -14.16 1.66
C ARG A 269 1.73 -15.51 1.48
N ASP A 270 2.29 -16.58 2.06
CA ASP A 270 1.71 -17.91 1.96
C ASP A 270 0.28 -17.97 2.53
N ILE A 271 0.01 -17.33 3.68
CA ILE A 271 -1.34 -17.22 4.26
C ILE A 271 -2.32 -16.53 3.31
N LEU A 272 -1.88 -15.50 2.59
CA LEU A 272 -2.74 -14.70 1.72
C LEU A 272 -2.96 -15.34 0.34
N GLU A 273 -1.98 -16.05 -0.20
CA GLU A 273 -1.97 -16.58 -1.56
C GLU A 273 -2.43 -18.04 -1.63
N ASP A 274 -2.07 -18.86 -0.64
CA ASP A 274 -2.41 -20.27 -0.63
C ASP A 274 -3.76 -20.54 0.08
N ARG A 275 -4.79 -20.74 -0.71
CA ARG A 275 -6.14 -21.07 -0.21
C ARG A 275 -6.24 -22.40 0.52
N SER A 276 -5.25 -23.26 0.42
CA SER A 276 -5.21 -24.56 1.13
C SER A 276 -4.76 -24.42 2.58
N VAL A 277 -4.17 -23.29 2.95
CA VAL A 277 -3.70 -23.02 4.31
C VAL A 277 -4.88 -23.09 5.30
N ARG A 278 -4.78 -24.02 6.23
CA ARG A 278 -5.71 -24.16 7.37
C ARG A 278 -5.00 -24.08 8.72
N ASN A 279 -3.67 -24.24 8.71
CA ASN A 279 -2.86 -24.29 9.92
C ASN A 279 -1.69 -23.31 9.83
N ILE A 280 -1.83 -22.17 10.50
CA ILE A 280 -0.82 -21.11 10.56
C ILE A 280 0.49 -21.64 11.17
N SER A 281 0.41 -22.48 12.19
CA SER A 281 1.59 -23.05 12.87
C SER A 281 2.43 -23.88 11.89
N SER A 282 1.79 -24.63 11.01
CA SER A 282 2.48 -25.40 9.98
C SER A 282 3.22 -24.49 9.00
N VAL A 283 2.58 -23.40 8.54
CA VAL A 283 3.22 -22.41 7.66
C VAL A 283 4.38 -21.73 8.37
N ALA A 284 4.21 -21.28 9.62
CA ALA A 284 5.29 -20.67 10.38
C ALA A 284 6.48 -21.62 10.57
N LEU A 285 6.24 -22.87 10.93
CA LEU A 285 7.28 -23.88 11.06
C LEU A 285 8.01 -24.17 9.75
N SER A 286 7.31 -24.21 8.61
CA SER A 286 7.94 -24.41 7.29
C SER A 286 8.85 -23.24 6.88
N TRP A 287 8.70 -22.08 7.48
CA TRP A 287 9.60 -20.93 7.34
C TRP A 287 10.59 -20.79 8.49
N GLY A 288 10.84 -21.87 9.26
CA GLY A 288 11.86 -21.89 10.32
C GLY A 288 11.51 -21.08 11.55
N MET A 289 10.22 -20.79 11.79
CA MET A 289 9.75 -20.08 12.99
C MET A 289 9.43 -21.07 14.10
N SER A 290 10.46 -21.54 14.81
CA SER A 290 10.36 -22.63 15.81
C SER A 290 9.58 -22.27 17.09
N HIS A 291 9.47 -20.97 17.44
CA HIS A 291 8.79 -20.50 18.64
C HIS A 291 7.49 -19.77 18.30
N LEU A 292 6.36 -20.50 18.22
CA LEU A 292 5.07 -19.97 17.72
C LEU A 292 4.50 -18.81 18.56
N GLY A 293 4.71 -18.78 19.88
CA GLY A 293 4.30 -17.65 20.72
C GLY A 293 5.04 -16.36 20.37
N ARG A 294 6.36 -16.47 20.19
CA ARG A 294 7.20 -15.35 19.78
C ARG A 294 6.86 -14.89 18.34
N PHE A 295 6.66 -15.86 17.44
CA PHE A 295 6.20 -15.59 16.08
C PHE A 295 4.92 -14.74 16.05
N SER A 296 3.89 -15.11 16.83
CA SER A 296 2.62 -14.36 16.84
C SER A 296 2.78 -12.92 17.32
N THR A 297 3.61 -12.71 18.35
CA THR A 297 3.90 -11.36 18.87
C THR A 297 4.64 -10.50 17.83
N GLU A 298 5.67 -11.07 17.21
CA GLU A 298 6.50 -10.38 16.21
C GLU A 298 5.73 -10.11 14.92
N TYR A 299 4.89 -11.05 14.49
CA TYR A 299 3.99 -10.87 13.35
C TYR A 299 3.03 -9.71 13.60
N LYS A 300 2.40 -9.67 14.79
CA LYS A 300 1.49 -8.57 15.15
C LYS A 300 2.21 -7.23 15.23
N ALA A 301 3.42 -7.20 15.78
CA ALA A 301 4.25 -5.99 15.84
C ALA A 301 4.60 -5.48 14.43
N MET A 302 4.87 -6.39 13.49
CA MET A 302 5.27 -6.03 12.13
C MET A 302 4.09 -5.63 11.23
N PHE A 303 2.96 -6.32 11.33
CA PHE A 303 1.83 -6.18 10.38
C PHE A 303 0.59 -5.50 10.97
N GLY A 304 0.59 -5.20 12.27
CA GLY A 304 -0.55 -4.56 12.95
C GLY A 304 -1.75 -5.48 13.19
N GLU A 305 -1.68 -6.74 12.74
CA GLU A 305 -2.75 -7.75 12.90
C GLU A 305 -2.15 -9.10 13.29
N SER A 306 -2.94 -9.99 13.91
CA SER A 306 -2.47 -11.33 14.21
C SER A 306 -2.45 -12.22 12.96
N PRO A 307 -1.62 -13.31 12.93
CA PRO A 307 -1.64 -14.28 11.84
C PRO A 307 -3.04 -14.88 11.60
N SER A 308 -3.80 -15.07 12.68
CA SER A 308 -5.17 -15.60 12.61
C SER A 308 -6.14 -14.60 11.97
N ASP A 309 -5.96 -13.30 12.18
CA ASP A 309 -6.78 -12.28 11.55
C ASP A 309 -6.47 -12.17 10.05
N THR A 310 -5.19 -12.31 9.69
CA THR A 310 -4.76 -12.40 8.27
C THR A 310 -5.43 -13.61 7.59
N LEU A 311 -5.41 -14.79 8.22
CA LEU A 311 -6.04 -16.00 7.67
C LEU A 311 -7.57 -15.86 7.55
N LYS A 312 -8.24 -15.34 8.59
CA LYS A 312 -9.68 -15.09 8.53
C LYS A 312 -10.06 -14.16 7.37
N ARG A 313 -9.24 -13.13 7.13
CA ARG A 313 -9.43 -12.21 6.01
C ARG A 313 -9.19 -12.89 4.66
N ALA A 314 -8.20 -13.77 4.56
CA ALA A 314 -7.92 -14.53 3.33
C ALA A 314 -9.04 -15.51 2.98
N ILE A 315 -9.68 -16.15 3.99
CA ILE A 315 -10.78 -17.11 3.81
C ILE A 315 -12.11 -16.43 3.48
N LYS A 316 -12.36 -15.23 4.04
CA LYS A 316 -13.60 -14.47 3.79
C LYS A 316 -13.65 -13.81 2.41
N ARG A 317 -12.60 -13.88 1.66
CA ARG A 317 -12.42 -13.36 0.31
C ARG A 317 -12.42 -14.50 -0.72
#